data_aa1f877432e2700650e855ddcbc92562
#
_entry.id   aa1f877432e2700650e855ddcbc92562
#
_cell.length_a   1.000
_cell.length_b   1.000
_cell.length_c   1.000
_cell.angle_alpha   90.00
_cell.angle_beta   90.00
_cell.angle_gamma   90.00
#
_symmetry.space_group_name_H-M   'P 1'
#
loop_
_entity.id
_entity.type
_entity.pdbx_description
1 polymer ?
#
loop_
_entity_poly.entity_id
_entity_poly.type
_entity_poly.pdbx_seq_one_letter_code
_entity_poly.pdbx_strand_id
1 'polypeptide(L)'
;VVQSFQNCMRENDIAPEDVVFVAHSTTQATNAFIEGDVANVGVVGVAGGGLEGFLAKRQLALKDIVLDEKVGRMIKVFNTFIKKKMLTEEVINKNIDDLISQGAQVIVASMAFGVDSMDEEMMIHDCAEKKNVPVSMASDITKLYGLTRRTRTAAINASILPKMMATANATESS
;
A
#
# COMPACT_ATOMS: atom_id res chain seq x y z
N VAL A 1 11.11 12.02 17.59
CA VAL A 1 12.29 12.05 16.72
C VAL A 1 12.84 13.46 16.65
N VAL A 2 12.06 14.43 16.12
CA VAL A 2 12.50 15.85 15.96
C VAL A 2 13.00 16.45 17.27
N GLN A 3 12.25 16.32 18.36
CA GLN A 3 12.64 16.82 19.69
C GLN A 3 13.96 16.22 20.17
N SER A 4 14.19 14.92 19.92
CA SER A 4 15.43 14.25 20.31
C SER A 4 16.62 14.76 19.48
N PHE A 5 16.40 15.01 18.18
CA PHE A 5 17.39 15.57 17.30
C PHE A 5 17.77 17.00 17.69
N GLN A 6 16.77 17.86 17.91
CA GLN A 6 16.98 19.24 18.39
C GLN A 6 17.71 19.29 19.74
N ASN A 7 17.37 18.39 20.67
CA ASN A 7 18.06 18.28 21.93
C ASN A 7 19.53 17.90 21.74
N CYS A 8 19.80 16.90 20.87
CA CYS A 8 21.16 16.47 20.57
C CYS A 8 22.02 17.61 19.97
N MET A 9 21.45 18.37 19.03
CA MET A 9 22.15 19.54 18.45
C MET A 9 22.47 20.59 19.53
N ARG A 10 21.48 20.92 20.36
CA ARG A 10 21.65 21.91 21.44
C ARG A 10 22.66 21.47 22.51
N GLU A 11 22.66 20.18 22.88
CA GLU A 11 23.58 19.63 23.89
C GLU A 11 25.04 19.56 23.37
N ASN A 12 25.25 19.61 22.07
CA ASN A 12 26.57 19.52 21.45
C ASN A 12 26.97 20.80 20.70
N ASP A 13 26.25 21.91 20.89
CA ASP A 13 26.48 23.19 20.25
C ASP A 13 26.60 23.10 18.71
N ILE A 14 25.79 22.23 18.09
CA ILE A 14 25.76 22.06 16.64
C ILE A 14 24.72 23.01 16.05
N ALA A 15 25.15 23.88 15.14
CA ALA A 15 24.25 24.78 14.44
C ALA A 15 23.52 24.02 13.29
N PRO A 16 22.25 24.36 12.99
CA PRO A 16 21.50 23.70 11.92
C PRO A 16 22.20 23.73 10.56
N GLU A 17 22.90 24.80 10.26
CA GLU A 17 23.69 24.99 9.05
C GLU A 17 24.93 24.08 8.93
N ASP A 18 25.37 23.50 10.04
CA ASP A 18 26.50 22.55 10.06
C ASP A 18 26.02 21.11 9.77
N VAL A 19 24.71 20.88 9.72
CA VAL A 19 24.12 19.56 9.46
C VAL A 19 24.05 19.35 7.96
N VAL A 20 24.96 18.56 7.41
CA VAL A 20 25.00 18.21 5.98
C VAL A 20 24.13 17.05 5.59
N PHE A 21 23.77 16.19 6.52
CA PHE A 21 22.96 15.00 6.25
C PHE A 21 22.28 14.48 7.51
N VAL A 22 20.99 14.18 7.41
CA VAL A 22 20.21 13.51 8.45
C VAL A 22 19.74 12.17 7.95
N ALA A 23 20.16 11.08 8.59
CA ALA A 23 19.67 9.74 8.32
C ALA A 23 18.67 9.34 9.40
N HIS A 24 17.43 9.13 9.02
CA HIS A 24 16.41 8.59 9.90
C HIS A 24 16.08 7.15 9.51
N SER A 25 16.33 6.22 10.40
CA SER A 25 15.89 4.82 10.29
C SER A 25 14.81 4.55 11.34
N THR A 26 13.76 3.89 10.96
CA THR A 26 12.65 3.65 11.87
C THR A 26 12.26 2.17 11.93
N THR A 27 11.98 1.70 13.14
CA THR A 27 11.31 0.42 13.39
C THR A 27 9.79 0.56 13.36
N GLN A 28 9.27 1.72 12.95
CA GLN A 28 7.83 2.01 12.97
C GLN A 28 7.03 1.02 12.12
N ALA A 29 7.54 0.60 10.98
CA ALA A 29 6.90 -0.42 10.15
C ALA A 29 6.75 -1.74 10.89
N THR A 30 7.82 -2.19 11.55
CA THR A 30 7.80 -3.42 12.37
C THR A 30 6.88 -3.25 13.57
N ASN A 31 6.93 -2.11 14.26
CA ASN A 31 6.07 -1.82 15.40
C ASN A 31 4.60 -1.78 14.99
N ALA A 32 4.27 -1.19 13.83
CA ALA A 32 2.91 -1.17 13.31
C ALA A 32 2.33 -2.59 13.16
N PHE A 33 3.11 -3.54 12.66
CA PHE A 33 2.68 -4.95 12.57
C PHE A 33 2.54 -5.59 13.95
N ILE A 34 3.50 -5.35 14.86
CA ILE A 34 3.49 -5.92 16.22
C ILE A 34 2.31 -5.37 17.02
N GLU A 35 1.99 -4.09 16.87
CA GLU A 35 0.90 -3.41 17.58
C GLU A 35 -0.46 -3.64 16.91
N GLY A 36 -0.48 -4.02 15.62
CA GLY A 36 -1.68 -4.15 14.81
C GLY A 36 -2.22 -2.79 14.33
N ASP A 37 -1.37 -1.76 14.36
CA ASP A 37 -1.68 -0.41 13.86
C ASP A 37 -1.42 -0.34 12.34
N VAL A 38 -2.25 -1.06 11.61
CA VAL A 38 -2.18 -1.25 10.16
C VAL A 38 -3.49 -0.83 9.49
N ALA A 39 -3.39 -0.28 8.31
CA ALA A 39 -4.55 0.13 7.52
C ALA A 39 -5.27 -1.07 6.89
N ASN A 40 -6.59 -0.96 6.73
CA ASN A 40 -7.39 -1.87 5.95
C ASN A 40 -7.09 -1.69 4.46
N VAL A 41 -6.96 -2.78 3.73
CA VAL A 41 -6.50 -2.78 2.33
C VAL A 41 -7.64 -3.09 1.37
N GLY A 42 -7.81 -2.27 0.35
CA GLY A 42 -8.67 -2.55 -0.80
C GLY A 42 -7.83 -3.03 -1.99
N VAL A 43 -8.11 -4.20 -2.51
CA VAL A 43 -7.43 -4.75 -3.69
C VAL A 43 -8.29 -4.54 -4.93
N VAL A 44 -7.78 -3.79 -5.89
CA VAL A 44 -8.34 -3.68 -7.24
C VAL A 44 -7.59 -4.64 -8.15
N GLY A 45 -8.19 -5.79 -8.41
CA GLY A 45 -7.62 -6.83 -9.26
C GLY A 45 -8.02 -6.66 -10.72
N VAL A 46 -7.06 -6.82 -11.64
CA VAL A 46 -7.32 -6.78 -13.08
C VAL A 46 -6.85 -8.07 -13.76
N ALA A 47 -7.65 -8.61 -14.64
CA ALA A 47 -7.25 -9.73 -15.49
C ALA A 47 -8.02 -9.74 -16.83
N GLY A 48 -7.53 -10.54 -17.76
CA GLY A 48 -8.18 -10.82 -19.03
C GLY A 48 -9.56 -11.46 -18.88
N GLY A 49 -10.07 -12.01 -19.97
CA GLY A 49 -11.34 -12.74 -20.00
C GLY A 49 -11.14 -14.27 -20.01
N GLY A 50 -12.26 -15.01 -20.10
CA GLY A 50 -12.25 -16.47 -20.24
C GLY A 50 -11.73 -17.20 -18.99
N LEU A 51 -11.16 -18.38 -19.20
CA LEU A 51 -10.67 -19.26 -18.13
C LEU A 51 -9.51 -18.61 -17.34
N GLU A 52 -8.61 -17.92 -18.02
CA GLU A 52 -7.51 -17.18 -17.43
C GLU A 52 -8.03 -16.13 -16.44
N GLY A 53 -8.99 -15.29 -16.87
CA GLY A 53 -9.60 -14.29 -16.00
C GLY A 53 -10.30 -14.87 -14.78
N PHE A 54 -10.92 -16.04 -14.92
CA PHE A 54 -11.53 -16.75 -13.78
C PHE A 54 -10.48 -17.22 -12.78
N LEU A 55 -9.37 -17.80 -13.25
CA LEU A 55 -8.28 -18.25 -12.38
C LEU A 55 -7.58 -17.05 -11.71
N ALA A 56 -7.31 -15.98 -12.47
CA ALA A 56 -6.71 -14.77 -11.95
C ALA A 56 -7.60 -14.11 -10.88
N LYS A 57 -8.91 -14.02 -11.09
CA LYS A 57 -9.85 -13.51 -10.09
C LYS A 57 -9.74 -14.29 -8.77
N ARG A 58 -9.65 -15.63 -8.85
CA ARG A 58 -9.50 -16.49 -7.66
C ARG A 58 -8.17 -16.26 -6.95
N GLN A 59 -7.09 -16.01 -7.69
CA GLN A 59 -5.78 -15.72 -7.14
C GLN A 59 -5.66 -14.31 -6.54
N LEU A 60 -6.41 -13.35 -7.07
CA LEU A 60 -6.46 -11.95 -6.60
C LEU A 60 -7.36 -11.77 -5.38
N ALA A 61 -8.32 -12.67 -5.16
CA ALA A 61 -9.21 -12.62 -4.01
C ALA A 61 -8.47 -13.04 -2.74
N LEU A 62 -7.79 -12.08 -2.12
CA LEU A 62 -7.09 -12.29 -0.87
C LEU A 62 -8.08 -12.41 0.30
N LYS A 63 -7.77 -13.30 1.23
CA LYS A 63 -8.38 -13.30 2.57
C LYS A 63 -7.64 -12.32 3.47
N ASP A 64 -8.24 -11.98 4.61
CA ASP A 64 -7.59 -11.23 5.67
C ASP A 64 -6.22 -11.84 6.00
N ILE A 65 -5.24 -10.98 6.23
CA ILE A 65 -3.86 -11.38 6.49
C ILE A 65 -3.65 -11.38 8.00
N VAL A 66 -3.53 -12.58 8.57
CA VAL A 66 -3.28 -12.74 10.00
C VAL A 66 -1.85 -12.32 10.32
N LEU A 67 -1.70 -11.41 11.26
CA LEU A 67 -0.42 -10.94 11.80
C LEU A 67 -0.07 -11.68 13.10
N ASP A 68 -1.08 -11.86 13.97
CA ASP A 68 -0.94 -12.60 15.21
C ASP A 68 -2.28 -13.27 15.56
N GLU A 69 -2.29 -14.60 15.50
CA GLU A 69 -3.48 -15.40 15.82
C GLU A 69 -3.88 -15.32 17.30
N LYS A 70 -2.89 -15.20 18.20
CA LYS A 70 -3.14 -15.24 19.66
C LYS A 70 -3.94 -14.04 20.16
N VAL A 71 -3.70 -12.88 19.55
CA VAL A 71 -4.39 -11.62 19.90
C VAL A 71 -5.36 -11.16 18.83
N GLY A 72 -5.56 -11.97 17.77
CA GLY A 72 -6.52 -11.68 16.70
C GLY A 72 -6.14 -10.50 15.81
N ARG A 73 -4.85 -10.16 15.72
CA ARG A 73 -4.39 -9.07 14.86
C ARG A 73 -4.37 -9.50 13.40
N MET A 74 -4.97 -8.69 12.54
CA MET A 74 -5.04 -8.96 11.11
C MET A 74 -5.13 -7.68 10.29
N ILE A 75 -4.67 -7.76 9.04
CA ILE A 75 -4.96 -6.76 8.01
C ILE A 75 -6.26 -7.19 7.36
N LYS A 76 -7.31 -6.38 7.43
CA LYS A 76 -8.55 -6.62 6.70
C LYS A 76 -8.36 -6.32 5.22
N VAL A 77 -8.85 -7.22 4.38
CA VAL A 77 -8.69 -7.10 2.93
C VAL A 77 -10.04 -7.15 2.23
N PHE A 78 -10.36 -6.08 1.54
CA PHE A 78 -11.52 -5.98 0.65
C PHE A 78 -11.05 -6.18 -0.79
N ASN A 79 -11.84 -6.83 -1.63
CA ASN A 79 -11.44 -7.17 -2.97
C ASN A 79 -12.49 -6.73 -3.99
N THR A 80 -12.02 -6.14 -5.08
CA THR A 80 -12.82 -5.94 -6.29
C THR A 80 -12.06 -6.47 -7.51
N PHE A 81 -12.78 -6.67 -8.61
CA PHE A 81 -12.20 -7.22 -9.81
C PHE A 81 -12.76 -6.55 -11.06
N ILE A 82 -11.86 -6.03 -11.90
CA ILE A 82 -12.18 -5.39 -13.17
C ILE A 82 -11.64 -6.24 -14.31
N LYS A 83 -12.47 -6.54 -15.31
CA LYS A 83 -12.00 -7.16 -16.56
C LYS A 83 -11.18 -6.15 -17.35
N LYS A 84 -9.99 -6.53 -17.84
CA LYS A 84 -9.09 -5.63 -18.60
C LYS A 84 -9.81 -4.82 -19.66
N LYS A 85 -10.71 -5.43 -20.45
CA LYS A 85 -11.48 -4.75 -21.50
C LYS A 85 -12.50 -3.71 -21.00
N MET A 86 -12.80 -3.69 -19.72
CA MET A 86 -13.72 -2.77 -19.08
C MET A 86 -12.99 -1.74 -18.21
N LEU A 87 -11.67 -1.71 -18.27
CA LEU A 87 -10.85 -0.82 -17.47
C LEU A 87 -10.94 0.61 -18.04
N THR A 88 -11.71 1.45 -17.39
CA THR A 88 -11.83 2.88 -17.67
C THR A 88 -11.70 3.65 -16.35
N GLU A 89 -11.32 4.92 -16.41
CA GLU A 89 -11.22 5.77 -15.19
C GLU A 89 -12.52 5.78 -14.37
N GLU A 90 -13.68 5.81 -15.04
CA GLU A 90 -14.99 5.79 -14.37
C GLU A 90 -15.21 4.48 -13.59
N VAL A 91 -14.90 3.33 -14.23
CA VAL A 91 -15.04 2.01 -13.59
C VAL A 91 -14.04 1.86 -12.45
N ILE A 92 -12.81 2.32 -12.62
CA ILE A 92 -11.78 2.31 -11.57
C ILE A 92 -12.26 3.15 -10.38
N ASN A 93 -12.66 4.39 -10.63
CA ASN A 93 -13.11 5.31 -9.57
C ASN A 93 -14.28 4.74 -8.77
N LYS A 94 -15.28 4.15 -9.45
CA LYS A 94 -16.39 3.48 -8.79
C LYS A 94 -15.93 2.34 -7.88
N ASN A 95 -15.02 1.50 -8.37
CA ASN A 95 -14.51 0.37 -7.58
C ASN A 95 -13.68 0.83 -6.37
N ILE A 96 -12.90 1.93 -6.50
CA ILE A 96 -12.18 2.54 -5.38
C ILE A 96 -13.18 3.07 -4.34
N ASP A 97 -14.21 3.79 -4.77
CA ASP A 97 -15.24 4.33 -3.85
C ASP A 97 -15.99 3.21 -3.13
N ASP A 98 -16.31 2.12 -3.83
CA ASP A 98 -16.95 0.94 -3.24
C ASP A 98 -16.04 0.29 -2.17
N LEU A 99 -14.73 0.20 -2.42
CA LEU A 99 -13.77 -0.33 -1.45
C LEU A 99 -13.62 0.58 -0.22
N ILE A 100 -13.55 1.89 -0.42
CA ILE A 100 -13.48 2.87 0.66
C ILE A 100 -14.75 2.79 1.52
N SER A 101 -15.92 2.68 0.90
CA SER A 101 -17.19 2.53 1.62
C SER A 101 -17.26 1.26 2.48
N GLN A 102 -16.55 0.21 2.10
CA GLN A 102 -16.39 -1.02 2.88
C GLN A 102 -15.37 -0.89 4.03
N GLY A 103 -14.61 0.18 4.04
CA GLY A 103 -13.64 0.47 5.11
C GLY A 103 -12.17 0.33 4.69
N ALA A 104 -11.86 0.22 3.38
CA ALA A 104 -10.49 0.29 2.90
C ALA A 104 -9.91 1.69 3.11
N GLN A 105 -8.67 1.75 3.55
CA GLN A 105 -7.94 3.00 3.82
C GLN A 105 -6.78 3.19 2.83
N VAL A 106 -6.37 2.12 2.18
CA VAL A 106 -5.31 2.10 1.16
C VAL A 106 -5.73 1.19 0.01
N ILE A 107 -5.21 1.46 -1.18
CA ILE A 107 -5.49 0.66 -2.38
C ILE A 107 -4.25 -0.12 -2.81
N VAL A 108 -4.48 -1.32 -3.30
CA VAL A 108 -3.48 -2.14 -4.01
C VAL A 108 -4.00 -2.38 -5.42
N ALA A 109 -3.28 -1.90 -6.41
CA ALA A 109 -3.48 -2.27 -7.80
C ALA A 109 -2.72 -3.57 -8.09
N SER A 110 -3.40 -4.59 -8.61
CA SER A 110 -2.74 -5.85 -8.96
C SER A 110 -3.35 -6.47 -10.21
N MET A 111 -2.48 -6.82 -11.17
CA MET A 111 -2.87 -7.38 -12.44
C MET A 111 -2.21 -8.74 -12.68
N ALA A 112 -2.96 -9.67 -13.27
CA ALA A 112 -2.39 -10.87 -13.87
C ALA A 112 -1.40 -10.44 -14.97
N PHE A 113 -0.17 -10.96 -14.92
CA PHE A 113 0.94 -10.57 -15.81
C PHE A 113 1.38 -9.09 -15.72
N GLY A 114 1.03 -8.38 -14.66
CA GLY A 114 1.46 -6.99 -14.44
C GLY A 114 2.98 -6.79 -14.36
N VAL A 115 3.76 -7.87 -14.28
CA VAL A 115 5.22 -7.82 -14.36
C VAL A 115 5.70 -7.49 -15.78
N ASP A 116 4.92 -7.88 -16.79
CA ASP A 116 5.26 -7.68 -18.20
C ASP A 116 4.79 -6.30 -18.71
N SER A 117 3.68 -5.77 -18.14
CA SER A 117 3.19 -4.42 -18.38
C SER A 117 2.48 -3.92 -17.12
N MET A 118 2.84 -2.72 -16.68
CA MET A 118 2.25 -2.07 -15.49
C MET A 118 1.15 -1.07 -15.84
N ASP A 119 0.78 -0.94 -17.11
CA ASP A 119 -0.11 0.13 -17.60
C ASP A 119 -1.46 0.16 -16.86
N GLU A 120 -2.06 -1.01 -16.63
CA GLU A 120 -3.33 -1.13 -15.94
C GLU A 120 -3.22 -0.85 -14.44
N GLU A 121 -2.12 -1.27 -13.82
CA GLU A 121 -1.84 -0.94 -12.41
C GLU A 121 -1.59 0.57 -12.26
N MET A 122 -0.90 1.20 -13.22
CA MET A 122 -0.66 2.64 -13.27
C MET A 122 -1.98 3.43 -13.39
N MET A 123 -2.90 3.01 -14.26
CA MET A 123 -4.22 3.66 -14.38
C MET A 123 -4.97 3.66 -13.03
N ILE A 124 -4.90 2.56 -12.28
CA ILE A 124 -5.53 2.47 -10.96
C ILE A 124 -4.81 3.36 -9.96
N HIS A 125 -3.48 3.38 -10.00
CA HIS A 125 -2.64 4.24 -9.18
C HIS A 125 -3.02 5.72 -9.37
N ASP A 126 -3.04 6.21 -10.61
CA ASP A 126 -3.36 7.60 -10.93
C ASP A 126 -4.78 7.98 -10.47
N CYS A 127 -5.75 7.06 -10.60
CA CYS A 127 -7.10 7.29 -10.10
C CYS A 127 -7.15 7.40 -8.56
N ALA A 128 -6.39 6.58 -7.85
CA ALA A 128 -6.32 6.61 -6.39
C ALA A 128 -5.59 7.88 -5.89
N GLU A 129 -4.49 8.28 -6.54
CA GLU A 129 -3.78 9.51 -6.23
C GLU A 129 -4.65 10.76 -6.40
N LYS A 130 -5.41 10.86 -7.51
CA LYS A 130 -6.37 11.94 -7.73
C LYS A 130 -7.43 12.07 -6.60
N LYS A 131 -7.67 10.98 -5.88
CA LYS A 131 -8.57 10.92 -4.71
C LYS A 131 -7.85 11.11 -3.37
N ASN A 132 -6.54 11.33 -3.37
CA ASN A 132 -5.69 11.36 -2.18
C ASN A 132 -5.78 10.06 -1.34
N VAL A 133 -5.95 8.92 -1.99
CA VAL A 133 -5.96 7.60 -1.33
C VAL A 133 -4.59 6.95 -1.52
N PRO A 134 -3.89 6.57 -0.44
CA PRO A 134 -2.62 5.88 -0.56
C PRO A 134 -2.75 4.61 -1.40
N VAL A 135 -1.81 4.37 -2.29
CA VAL A 135 -1.88 3.27 -3.25
C VAL A 135 -0.52 2.61 -3.46
N SER A 136 -0.53 1.30 -3.69
CA SER A 136 0.65 0.53 -4.10
C SER A 136 0.34 -0.28 -5.35
N MET A 137 1.25 -0.31 -6.30
CA MET A 137 1.21 -1.23 -7.43
C MET A 137 1.94 -2.52 -7.06
N ALA A 138 1.29 -3.66 -7.24
CA ALA A 138 1.86 -4.95 -6.87
C ALA A 138 3.12 -5.29 -7.67
N SER A 139 3.16 -4.91 -8.94
CA SER A 139 4.30 -5.12 -9.82
C SER A 139 5.48 -4.20 -9.53
N ASP A 140 5.27 -3.07 -8.86
CA ASP A 140 6.35 -2.19 -8.42
C ASP A 140 7.01 -2.69 -7.14
N ILE A 141 6.21 -3.19 -6.20
CA ILE A 141 6.72 -3.77 -4.94
C ILE A 141 7.56 -5.02 -5.19
N THR A 142 7.16 -5.86 -6.13
CA THR A 142 7.93 -7.06 -6.49
C THR A 142 7.73 -7.45 -7.95
N LYS A 143 8.83 -7.69 -8.64
CA LYS A 143 8.85 -8.18 -10.03
C LYS A 143 8.71 -9.70 -10.14
N LEU A 144 8.42 -10.40 -9.04
CA LEU A 144 8.30 -11.85 -9.04
C LEU A 144 6.97 -12.29 -9.66
N TYR A 145 7.02 -13.35 -10.44
CA TYR A 145 5.83 -14.07 -10.88
C TYR A 145 5.15 -14.74 -9.67
N GLY A 146 3.85 -15.01 -9.78
CA GLY A 146 3.05 -15.56 -8.71
C GLY A 146 2.08 -14.53 -8.15
N LEU A 147 0.95 -14.39 -8.86
CA LEU A 147 -0.04 -13.33 -8.66
C LEU A 147 -0.50 -13.20 -7.20
N THR A 148 -0.88 -14.30 -6.54
CA THR A 148 -1.33 -14.27 -5.14
C THR A 148 -0.23 -13.77 -4.19
N ARG A 149 1.03 -14.23 -4.37
CA ARG A 149 2.15 -13.79 -3.52
C ARG A 149 2.43 -12.31 -3.72
N ARG A 150 2.52 -11.87 -4.98
CA ARG A 150 2.78 -10.47 -5.32
C ARG A 150 1.71 -9.56 -4.72
N THR A 151 0.43 -9.89 -4.94
CA THR A 151 -0.69 -9.12 -4.38
C THR A 151 -0.66 -9.09 -2.86
N ARG A 152 -0.36 -10.23 -2.21
CA ARG A 152 -0.25 -10.31 -0.75
C ARG A 152 0.90 -9.47 -0.21
N THR A 153 2.07 -9.52 -0.85
CA THR A 153 3.22 -8.68 -0.47
C THR A 153 2.89 -7.20 -0.60
N ALA A 154 2.23 -6.80 -1.70
CA ALA A 154 1.78 -5.43 -1.88
C ALA A 154 0.73 -5.01 -0.84
N ALA A 155 -0.19 -5.89 -0.47
CA ALA A 155 -1.17 -5.62 0.57
C ALA A 155 -0.52 -5.41 1.95
N ILE A 156 0.46 -6.21 2.32
CA ILE A 156 1.24 -6.03 3.56
C ILE A 156 1.98 -4.68 3.52
N ASN A 157 2.66 -4.37 2.42
CA ASN A 157 3.36 -3.09 2.27
C ASN A 157 2.39 -1.90 2.33
N ALA A 158 1.27 -1.96 1.60
CA ALA A 158 0.28 -0.90 1.58
C ALA A 158 -0.33 -0.63 2.96
N SER A 159 -0.51 -1.66 3.79
CA SER A 159 -1.14 -1.51 5.11
C SER A 159 -0.38 -0.59 6.07
N ILE A 160 0.89 -0.34 5.85
CA ILE A 160 1.71 0.57 6.67
C ILE A 160 1.95 1.94 6.02
N LEU A 161 1.54 2.13 4.75
CA LEU A 161 1.78 3.39 4.04
C LEU A 161 1.26 4.63 4.79
N PRO A 162 0.03 4.68 5.32
CA PRO A 162 -0.47 5.88 5.99
C PRO A 162 0.41 6.27 7.18
N LYS A 163 0.89 5.29 7.93
CA LYS A 163 1.78 5.53 9.08
C LYS A 163 3.14 6.05 8.65
N MET A 164 3.70 5.46 7.59
CA MET A 164 5.00 5.90 7.05
C MET A 164 4.91 7.31 6.46
N MET A 165 3.84 7.61 5.72
CA MET A 165 3.58 8.95 5.16
C MET A 165 3.41 10.00 6.27
N ALA A 166 2.65 9.70 7.32
CA ALA A 166 2.49 10.61 8.46
C ALA A 166 3.84 10.91 9.14
N THR A 167 4.73 9.91 9.23
CA THR A 167 6.06 10.10 9.80
C THR A 167 6.95 10.95 8.90
N ALA A 168 6.95 10.69 7.60
CA ALA A 168 7.71 11.47 6.62
C ALA A 168 7.27 12.94 6.65
N ASN A 169 5.97 13.21 6.56
CA ASN A 169 5.43 14.58 6.60
C ASN A 169 5.76 15.31 7.90
N ALA A 170 5.72 14.61 9.05
CA ALA A 170 6.11 15.20 10.34
C ALA A 170 7.60 15.52 10.42
N THR A 171 8.44 14.84 9.66
CA THR A 171 9.88 15.10 9.61
C THR A 171 10.21 16.25 8.66
N GLU A 172 9.49 16.38 7.54
CA GLU A 172 9.67 17.48 6.58
C GLU A 172 9.17 18.84 7.11
N SER A 173 8.17 18.83 7.98
CA SER A 173 7.53 20.04 8.52
C SER A 173 8.29 20.65 9.72
N SER A 174 9.43 20.09 10.10
CA SER A 174 10.16 20.40 11.34
C SER A 174 11.52 20.93 11.06
#